data_63bfd8d194734ff5721eacf5f716ff7a
#
_entry.id   63bfd8d194734ff5721eacf5f716ff7a
#
_cell.length_a   1.000
_cell.length_b   1.000
_cell.length_c   1.000
_cell.angle_alpha   90.00
_cell.angle_beta   90.00
_cell.angle_gamma   90.00
#
_symmetry.space_group_name_H-M   'P 1'
#
loop_
_entity.id
_entity.type
_entity.pdbx_description
1 polymer ?
#
loop_
_entity_poly.entity_id
_entity_poly.type
_entity_poly.pdbx_seq_one_letter_code
_entity_poly.pdbx_strand_id
1 'polypeptide(L)'
;MSNQNINITADNITGKCDLKCSYAFKYSESNSTAKNNGVLIDITYDSASVSPVIYNTEKYNVSKIMITSPSLHAFNNSSMPGEIVVEHIPVKGGNNLNICIPFISSSDSSTASDLITQVIQKVAANAPSEGDSTNLNISGFTLQNIIPRKPFFAYSTGRNDYIVFGAIDAIPL
;
A
#
# COMPACT_ATOMS: atom_id res chain seq x y z
N MET A 1 -7.49 -5.04 -22.37
CA MET A 1 -6.45 -4.00 -22.20
C MET A 1 -5.34 -4.61 -21.37
N SER A 2 -4.15 -4.79 -21.92
CA SER A 2 -3.02 -5.36 -21.20
C SER A 2 -2.61 -4.38 -20.07
N ASN A 3 -2.78 -4.78 -18.82
CA ASN A 3 -2.13 -4.12 -17.70
C ASN A 3 -0.62 -4.31 -17.90
N GLN A 4 0.01 -3.35 -18.57
CA GLN A 4 1.46 -3.29 -18.54
C GLN A 4 1.84 -2.90 -17.12
N ASN A 5 2.41 -3.84 -16.39
CA ASN A 5 3.00 -3.56 -15.08
C ASN A 5 4.03 -2.45 -15.26
N ILE A 6 3.84 -1.34 -14.57
CA ILE A 6 4.81 -0.24 -14.60
C ILE A 6 6.09 -0.73 -13.96
N ASN A 7 7.18 -0.64 -14.71
CA ASN A 7 8.49 -1.09 -14.25
C ASN A 7 9.20 0.00 -13.47
N ILE A 8 9.51 -0.28 -12.23
CA ILE A 8 10.19 0.63 -11.31
C ILE A 8 11.70 0.48 -11.48
N THR A 9 12.28 1.40 -12.23
CA THR A 9 13.73 1.53 -12.42
C THR A 9 14.11 3.01 -12.32
N ALA A 10 15.36 3.28 -12.00
CA ALA A 10 15.87 4.65 -11.94
C ALA A 10 15.69 5.42 -13.27
N ASP A 11 15.66 4.70 -14.39
CA ASP A 11 15.57 5.29 -15.73
C ASP A 11 14.13 5.53 -16.19
N ASN A 12 13.15 4.81 -15.65
CA ASN A 12 11.74 4.87 -16.07
C ASN A 12 10.89 5.85 -15.27
N ILE A 13 11.44 6.41 -14.21
CA ILE A 13 10.75 7.38 -13.38
C ILE A 13 11.12 8.76 -13.87
N THR A 14 10.31 9.26 -14.78
CA THR A 14 10.32 10.67 -15.17
C THR A 14 9.69 11.50 -14.06
N GLY A 15 10.49 11.89 -13.15
CA GLY A 15 10.06 12.79 -12.10
C GLY A 15 11.11 12.76 -11.01
N LYS A 16 12.20 13.49 -11.21
CA LYS A 16 12.86 14.07 -10.05
C LYS A 16 11.75 14.77 -9.30
N CYS A 17 11.39 14.22 -8.16
CA CYS A 17 10.64 14.96 -7.19
C CYS A 17 11.44 16.19 -6.84
N ASP A 18 11.23 17.29 -7.56
CA ASP A 18 11.66 18.60 -7.12
C ASP A 18 11.17 18.77 -5.68
N LEU A 19 11.76 19.71 -4.94
CA LEU A 19 11.53 20.05 -3.53
C LEU A 19 10.06 19.95 -3.00
N LYS A 20 9.09 19.64 -3.85
CA LYS A 20 7.66 19.48 -3.55
C LYS A 20 7.22 18.05 -3.24
N CYS A 21 8.04 17.04 -3.42
CA CYS A 21 7.68 15.67 -3.08
C CYS A 21 7.84 15.39 -1.59
N SER A 22 7.24 16.23 -0.77
CA SER A 22 7.18 15.95 0.65
C SER A 22 6.00 15.04 0.93
N TYR A 23 6.30 13.86 1.43
CA TYR A 23 5.33 12.91 1.93
C TYR A 23 5.47 12.80 3.44
N ALA A 24 4.46 13.27 4.17
CA ALA A 24 4.39 13.19 5.62
C ALA A 24 3.12 12.43 6.02
N PHE A 25 3.24 11.56 7.01
CA PHE A 25 2.10 10.78 7.46
C PHE A 25 2.10 10.55 8.98
N LYS A 26 0.88 10.44 9.52
CA LYS A 26 0.61 10.04 10.89
C LYS A 26 -0.72 9.28 10.92
N TYR A 27 -0.63 7.95 10.87
CA TYR A 27 -1.80 7.07 10.90
C TYR A 27 -2.10 6.63 12.34
N SER A 28 -3.39 6.55 12.65
CA SER A 28 -3.89 5.95 13.89
C SER A 28 -4.11 4.44 13.72
N GLU A 29 -4.22 3.71 14.82
CA GLU A 29 -4.70 2.32 14.80
C GLU A 29 -6.11 2.24 14.21
N SER A 30 -6.41 1.13 13.57
CA SER A 30 -7.69 0.89 12.90
C SER A 30 -8.28 -0.46 13.26
N ASN A 31 -9.60 -0.48 13.45
CA ASN A 31 -10.40 -1.70 13.48
C ASN A 31 -10.81 -2.05 12.05
N SER A 32 -10.02 -2.88 11.41
CA SER A 32 -10.16 -3.17 10.00
C SER A 32 -10.92 -4.47 9.74
N THR A 33 -11.66 -4.50 8.62
CA THR A 33 -12.29 -5.70 8.06
C THR A 33 -11.60 -6.03 6.75
N ALA A 34 -11.28 -7.29 6.54
CA ALA A 34 -10.72 -7.78 5.29
C ALA A 34 -11.77 -8.55 4.49
N LYS A 35 -11.77 -8.36 3.18
CA LYS A 35 -12.59 -9.08 2.21
C LYS A 35 -11.71 -9.79 1.19
N ASN A 36 -11.93 -11.07 1.01
CA ASN A 36 -11.31 -11.85 -0.04
C ASN A 36 -12.05 -11.61 -1.37
N ASN A 37 -11.41 -10.98 -2.32
CA ASN A 37 -11.97 -10.73 -3.66
C ASN A 37 -11.36 -11.66 -4.74
N GLY A 38 -10.85 -12.81 -4.33
CA GLY A 38 -10.25 -13.81 -5.22
C GLY A 38 -8.82 -13.44 -5.62
N VAL A 39 -8.66 -12.38 -6.39
CA VAL A 39 -7.36 -11.91 -6.91
C VAL A 39 -6.63 -10.95 -5.97
N LEU A 40 -7.33 -10.41 -4.98
CA LEU A 40 -6.77 -9.49 -4.00
C LEU A 40 -7.55 -9.54 -2.68
N ILE A 41 -6.95 -9.01 -1.63
CA ILE A 41 -7.61 -8.77 -0.34
C ILE A 41 -7.85 -7.26 -0.23
N ASP A 42 -9.12 -6.87 -0.06
CA ASP A 42 -9.50 -5.50 0.29
C ASP A 42 -9.59 -5.36 1.81
N ILE A 43 -9.04 -4.29 2.34
CA ILE A 43 -9.03 -4.01 3.78
C ILE A 43 -9.56 -2.60 4.01
N THR A 44 -10.54 -2.47 4.90
CA THR A 44 -11.03 -1.18 5.35
C THR A 44 -10.06 -0.52 6.32
N TYR A 45 -10.12 0.79 6.43
CA TYR A 45 -9.35 1.56 7.41
C TYR A 45 -10.22 2.64 8.03
N ASP A 46 -10.16 2.80 9.35
CA ASP A 46 -11.00 3.76 10.06
C ASP A 46 -10.69 5.19 9.64
N SER A 47 -11.73 5.99 9.52
CA SER A 47 -11.61 7.42 9.27
C SER A 47 -11.02 8.11 10.50
N ALA A 48 -10.11 9.05 10.25
CA ALA A 48 -9.54 9.89 11.29
C ALA A 48 -10.15 11.30 11.26
N SER A 49 -10.25 11.93 12.41
CA SER A 49 -10.71 13.33 12.52
C SER A 49 -9.74 14.33 11.88
N VAL A 50 -8.47 13.94 11.78
CA VAL A 50 -7.42 14.70 11.09
C VAL A 50 -6.88 13.83 9.97
N SER A 51 -6.74 14.41 8.78
CA SER A 51 -6.19 13.69 7.62
C SER A 51 -4.79 13.15 7.92
N PRO A 52 -4.56 11.84 7.76
CA PRO A 52 -3.30 11.21 8.17
C PRO A 52 -2.13 11.54 7.22
N VAL A 53 -2.41 12.01 6.01
CA VAL A 53 -1.38 12.19 4.97
C VAL A 53 -1.37 13.61 4.44
N ILE A 54 -0.16 14.14 4.29
CA ILE A 54 0.13 15.36 3.51
C ILE A 54 1.15 14.98 2.44
N TYR A 55 0.79 15.18 1.19
CA TYR A 55 1.67 14.99 0.04
C TYR A 55 1.60 16.19 -0.88
N ASN A 56 2.76 16.77 -1.16
CA ASN A 56 2.86 18.01 -1.97
C ASN A 56 1.91 19.11 -1.51
N THR A 57 1.82 19.33 -0.21
CA THR A 57 0.94 20.32 0.48
C THR A 57 -0.56 19.96 0.51
N GLU A 58 -1.01 18.93 -0.22
CA GLU A 58 -2.38 18.46 -0.20
C GLU A 58 -2.62 17.41 0.88
N LYS A 59 -3.84 17.42 1.45
CA LYS A 59 -4.27 16.48 2.50
C LYS A 59 -5.07 15.32 1.92
N TYR A 60 -4.81 14.12 2.44
CA TYR A 60 -5.46 12.88 1.98
C TYR A 60 -5.96 12.04 3.14
N ASN A 61 -7.08 11.38 2.92
CA ASN A 61 -7.64 10.37 3.82
C ASN A 61 -7.50 8.98 3.20
N VAL A 62 -7.31 7.95 4.03
CA VAL A 62 -7.30 6.56 3.55
C VAL A 62 -8.69 6.20 3.03
N SER A 63 -8.74 5.65 1.84
CA SER A 63 -9.95 5.09 1.22
C SER A 63 -10.03 3.59 1.47
N LYS A 64 -8.98 2.87 1.11
CA LYS A 64 -8.88 1.41 1.28
C LYS A 64 -7.43 0.95 1.21
N ILE A 65 -7.21 -0.28 1.62
CA ILE A 65 -5.95 -0.99 1.46
C ILE A 65 -6.21 -2.22 0.61
N MET A 66 -5.30 -2.53 -0.30
CA MET A 66 -5.34 -3.73 -1.12
C MET A 66 -4.04 -4.52 -0.96
N ILE A 67 -4.16 -5.84 -0.87
CA ILE A 67 -3.02 -6.75 -0.95
C ILE A 67 -3.19 -7.59 -2.21
N THR A 68 -2.21 -7.57 -3.10
CA THR A 68 -2.22 -8.30 -4.37
C THR A 68 -1.09 -9.32 -4.43
N SER A 69 -1.27 -10.38 -5.16
CA SER A 69 -0.25 -11.35 -5.52
C SER A 69 -0.50 -11.80 -6.96
N PRO A 70 0.46 -11.64 -7.89
CA PRO A 70 1.74 -10.95 -7.74
C PRO A 70 1.61 -9.43 -7.57
N SER A 71 2.75 -8.72 -7.47
CA SER A 71 2.79 -7.25 -7.42
C SER A 71 2.20 -6.60 -8.67
N LEU A 72 1.60 -5.42 -8.49
CA LEU A 72 1.10 -4.59 -9.60
C LEU A 72 2.24 -3.92 -10.37
N HIS A 73 3.34 -3.60 -9.68
CA HIS A 73 4.54 -3.04 -10.29
C HIS A 73 5.56 -4.14 -10.58
N ALA A 74 6.36 -3.92 -11.62
CA ALA A 74 7.58 -4.68 -11.84
C ALA A 74 8.78 -3.90 -11.28
N PHE A 75 9.77 -4.62 -10.80
CA PHE A 75 11.00 -4.06 -10.24
C PHE A 75 12.17 -4.68 -10.99
N ASN A 76 12.92 -3.85 -11.74
CA ASN A 76 13.96 -4.32 -12.65
C ASN A 76 13.46 -5.45 -13.60
N ASN A 77 12.31 -5.21 -14.23
CA ASN A 77 11.63 -6.14 -15.14
C ASN A 77 11.11 -7.44 -14.52
N SER A 78 11.03 -7.53 -13.19
CA SER A 78 10.52 -8.72 -12.50
C SER A 78 9.38 -8.35 -11.55
N SER A 79 8.34 -9.18 -11.54
CA SER A 79 7.28 -9.06 -10.54
C SER A 79 7.78 -9.56 -9.18
N MET A 80 7.29 -8.93 -8.12
CA MET A 80 7.50 -9.38 -6.74
C MET A 80 6.37 -10.35 -6.33
N PRO A 81 6.56 -11.13 -5.24
CA PRO A 81 5.52 -12.06 -4.75
C PRO A 81 4.18 -11.41 -4.47
N GLY A 82 4.17 -10.14 -4.11
CA GLY A 82 2.96 -9.37 -3.89
C GLY A 82 3.26 -7.91 -3.62
N GLU A 83 2.20 -7.17 -3.36
CA GLU A 83 2.28 -5.72 -3.09
C GLU A 83 1.10 -5.29 -2.23
N ILE A 84 1.35 -4.42 -1.27
CA ILE A 84 0.30 -3.68 -0.59
C ILE A 84 0.14 -2.31 -1.24
N VAL A 85 -1.10 -1.95 -1.54
CA VAL A 85 -1.46 -0.64 -2.10
C VAL A 85 -2.42 0.05 -1.15
N VAL A 86 -2.05 1.21 -0.66
CA VAL A 86 -2.90 2.05 0.20
C VAL A 86 -3.43 3.22 -0.63
N GLU A 87 -4.71 3.16 -0.95
CA GLU A 87 -5.39 4.22 -1.68
C GLU A 87 -5.85 5.33 -0.74
N HIS A 88 -5.58 6.57 -1.14
CA HIS A 88 -6.02 7.76 -0.43
C HIS A 88 -6.80 8.67 -1.37
N ILE A 89 -7.81 9.33 -0.84
CA ILE A 89 -8.60 10.35 -1.54
C ILE A 89 -8.22 11.74 -1.03
N PRO A 90 -8.07 12.73 -1.94
CA PRO A 90 -7.74 14.09 -1.56
C PRO A 90 -8.93 14.78 -0.87
N VAL A 91 -8.66 15.60 0.14
CA VAL A 91 -9.69 16.34 0.87
C VAL A 91 -10.34 17.41 0.01
N LYS A 92 -9.57 18.06 -0.85
CA LYS A 92 -10.02 19.17 -1.70
C LYS A 92 -10.34 18.78 -3.15
N GLY A 93 -10.33 17.50 -3.47
CA GLY A 93 -10.42 17.02 -4.84
C GLY A 93 -9.07 17.04 -5.56
N GLY A 94 -9.00 16.37 -6.70
CA GLY A 94 -7.78 16.15 -7.46
C GLY A 94 -7.51 14.66 -7.68
N ASN A 95 -6.25 14.29 -7.86
CA ASN A 95 -5.84 12.90 -8.05
C ASN A 95 -5.87 12.14 -6.72
N ASN A 96 -6.24 10.86 -6.77
CA ASN A 96 -6.02 9.95 -5.66
C ASN A 96 -4.52 9.70 -5.48
N LEU A 97 -4.10 9.38 -4.27
CA LEU A 97 -2.72 9.03 -3.95
C LEU A 97 -2.65 7.55 -3.55
N ASN A 98 -1.84 6.79 -4.26
CA ASN A 98 -1.61 5.37 -3.99
C ASN A 98 -0.19 5.17 -3.44
N ILE A 99 -0.10 4.59 -2.26
CA ILE A 99 1.18 4.22 -1.64
C ILE A 99 1.38 2.73 -1.85
N CYS A 100 2.46 2.35 -2.51
CA CYS A 100 2.71 0.98 -2.94
C CYS A 100 4.00 0.45 -2.32
N ILE A 101 3.94 -0.72 -1.68
CA ILE A 101 5.08 -1.36 -1.03
C ILE A 101 5.12 -2.82 -1.46
N PRO A 102 6.18 -3.28 -2.14
CA PRO A 102 6.28 -4.66 -2.57
C PRO A 102 6.59 -5.60 -1.42
N PHE A 103 6.28 -6.88 -1.61
CA PHE A 103 6.68 -7.98 -0.73
C PHE A 103 7.87 -8.73 -1.30
N ILE A 104 8.70 -9.27 -0.43
CA ILE A 104 9.82 -10.14 -0.81
C ILE A 104 9.78 -11.42 0.03
N SER A 105 10.10 -12.56 -0.59
CA SER A 105 10.27 -13.79 0.15
C SER A 105 11.58 -13.76 0.94
N SER A 106 11.47 -13.75 2.25
CA SER A 106 12.61 -13.67 3.16
C SER A 106 12.26 -14.30 4.51
N SER A 107 13.25 -14.81 5.21
CA SER A 107 13.14 -15.25 6.60
C SER A 107 13.27 -14.10 7.60
N ASP A 108 13.56 -12.89 7.13
CA ASP A 108 13.64 -11.72 7.99
C ASP A 108 12.24 -11.35 8.52
N SER A 109 12.20 -10.71 9.66
CA SER A 109 10.96 -10.23 10.26
C SER A 109 11.03 -8.74 10.56
N SER A 110 9.87 -8.11 10.53
CA SER A 110 9.69 -6.72 10.91
C SER A 110 8.28 -6.52 11.48
N THR A 111 8.03 -5.42 12.15
CA THR A 111 6.67 -5.10 12.59
C THR A 111 5.67 -5.08 11.43
N ALA A 112 6.09 -4.57 10.27
CA ALA A 112 5.26 -4.59 9.06
C ALA A 112 4.96 -6.02 8.60
N SER A 113 5.98 -6.90 8.53
CA SER A 113 5.79 -8.29 8.12
C SER A 113 4.88 -9.05 9.09
N ASP A 114 5.02 -8.83 10.39
CA ASP A 114 4.18 -9.47 11.40
C ASP A 114 2.71 -9.06 11.24
N LEU A 115 2.44 -7.77 11.01
CA LEU A 115 1.08 -7.27 10.79
C LEU A 115 0.45 -7.83 9.50
N ILE A 116 1.19 -7.81 8.40
CA ILE A 116 0.69 -8.33 7.11
C ILE A 116 0.50 -9.85 7.15
N THR A 117 1.42 -10.58 7.78
CA THR A 117 1.28 -12.04 7.98
C THR A 117 0.01 -12.37 8.77
N GLN A 118 -0.28 -11.64 9.84
CA GLN A 118 -1.52 -11.82 10.60
C GLN A 118 -2.77 -11.57 9.75
N VAL A 119 -2.76 -10.53 8.89
CA VAL A 119 -3.86 -10.26 7.96
C VAL A 119 -4.08 -11.45 7.03
N ILE A 120 -3.03 -11.92 6.36
CA ILE A 120 -3.11 -13.04 5.42
C ILE A 120 -3.60 -14.31 6.10
N GLN A 121 -3.09 -14.63 7.29
CA GLN A 121 -3.53 -15.79 8.08
C GLN A 121 -5.00 -15.68 8.52
N LYS A 122 -5.45 -14.50 8.95
CA LYS A 122 -6.85 -14.26 9.31
C LYS A 122 -7.80 -14.46 8.13
N VAL A 123 -7.44 -13.94 6.97
CA VAL A 123 -8.23 -14.13 5.73
C VAL A 123 -8.24 -15.60 5.33
N ALA A 124 -7.10 -16.27 5.33
CA ALA A 124 -7.01 -17.69 4.98
C ALA A 124 -7.86 -18.57 5.91
N ALA A 125 -7.92 -18.24 7.21
CA ALA A 125 -8.67 -19.02 8.19
C ALA A 125 -10.17 -18.72 8.21
N ASN A 126 -10.58 -17.47 8.02
CA ASN A 126 -11.94 -17.03 8.30
C ASN A 126 -12.72 -16.50 7.06
N ALA A 127 -12.03 -16.23 5.97
CA ALA A 127 -12.59 -15.74 4.72
C ALA A 127 -11.94 -16.44 3.51
N PRO A 128 -11.95 -17.80 3.45
CA PRO A 128 -11.19 -18.56 2.46
C PRO A 128 -11.73 -18.47 1.05
N SER A 129 -13.01 -18.12 0.88
CA SER A 129 -13.68 -18.07 -0.42
C SER A 129 -13.83 -16.64 -0.92
N GLU A 130 -13.85 -16.49 -2.25
CA GLU A 130 -14.14 -15.20 -2.88
C GLU A 130 -15.49 -14.65 -2.41
N GLY A 131 -15.49 -13.39 -1.98
CA GLY A 131 -16.66 -12.70 -1.43
C GLY A 131 -16.75 -12.75 0.09
N ASP A 132 -16.05 -13.67 0.75
CA ASP A 132 -16.03 -13.76 2.21
C ASP A 132 -15.30 -12.57 2.85
N SER A 133 -15.72 -12.22 4.07
CA SER A 133 -15.14 -11.14 4.87
C SER A 133 -14.87 -11.59 6.29
N THR A 134 -13.91 -10.99 6.93
CA THR A 134 -13.59 -11.22 8.35
C THR A 134 -13.12 -9.95 9.04
N ASN A 135 -13.50 -9.76 10.30
CA ASN A 135 -12.89 -8.75 11.14
C ASN A 135 -11.46 -9.17 11.48
N LEU A 136 -10.52 -8.28 11.28
CA LEU A 136 -9.12 -8.60 11.51
C LEU A 136 -8.80 -8.75 13.00
N ASN A 137 -9.30 -7.85 13.85
CA ASN A 137 -9.04 -7.86 15.30
C ASN A 137 -7.54 -8.03 15.62
N ILE A 138 -6.71 -7.30 14.91
CA ILE A 138 -5.24 -7.31 15.09
C ILE A 138 -4.89 -6.11 15.98
N SER A 139 -4.33 -6.39 17.16
CA SER A 139 -3.86 -5.35 18.06
C SER A 139 -2.71 -4.57 17.44
N GLY A 140 -2.78 -3.25 17.51
CA GLY A 140 -1.75 -2.37 16.96
C GLY A 140 -1.74 -2.30 15.42
N PHE A 141 -2.83 -2.70 14.74
CA PHE A 141 -2.91 -2.59 13.30
C PHE A 141 -2.95 -1.12 12.88
N THR A 142 -1.85 -0.66 12.34
CA THR A 142 -1.71 0.72 11.85
C THR A 142 -0.76 0.80 10.66
N LEU A 143 -1.14 1.60 9.68
CA LEU A 143 -0.29 1.93 8.53
C LEU A 143 0.99 2.66 8.95
N GLN A 144 1.00 3.28 10.14
CA GLN A 144 2.19 3.92 10.72
C GLN A 144 3.38 2.96 10.85
N ASN A 145 3.10 1.68 11.12
CA ASN A 145 4.10 0.63 11.29
C ASN A 145 4.37 -0.17 10.01
N ILE A 146 3.57 0.05 8.98
CA ILE A 146 3.67 -0.69 7.70
C ILE A 146 4.42 0.14 6.66
N ILE A 147 4.14 1.44 6.55
CA ILE A 147 4.71 2.31 5.52
C ILE A 147 6.13 2.73 5.90
N PRO A 148 7.13 2.47 5.04
CA PRO A 148 8.51 2.84 5.31
C PRO A 148 8.72 4.37 5.32
N ARG A 149 9.64 4.85 6.14
CA ARG A 149 10.16 6.24 6.09
C ARG A 149 11.47 6.25 5.31
N LYS A 150 11.38 5.99 4.02
CA LYS A 150 12.51 5.80 3.10
C LYS A 150 12.27 6.61 1.83
N PRO A 151 13.32 6.86 1.03
CA PRO A 151 13.15 7.40 -0.31
C PRO A 151 12.22 6.51 -1.14
N PHE A 152 11.45 7.11 -2.02
CA PHE A 152 10.47 6.45 -2.85
C PHE A 152 10.54 6.96 -4.29
N PHE A 153 9.93 6.19 -5.18
CA PHE A 153 9.66 6.59 -6.55
C PHE A 153 8.28 7.23 -6.64
N ALA A 154 8.10 8.22 -7.50
CA ALA A 154 6.80 8.85 -7.72
C ALA A 154 6.49 8.98 -9.20
N TYR A 155 5.26 8.72 -9.58
CA TYR A 155 4.74 8.94 -10.91
C TYR A 155 3.24 9.19 -10.88
N SER A 156 2.68 9.67 -11.99
CA SER A 156 1.25 9.91 -12.15
C SER A 156 0.73 9.25 -13.40
N THR A 157 -0.46 8.70 -13.36
CA THR A 157 -1.18 8.22 -14.54
C THR A 157 -2.68 8.39 -14.35
N GLY A 158 -3.36 8.99 -15.35
CA GLY A 158 -4.78 9.29 -15.25
C GLY A 158 -5.07 10.23 -14.08
N ARG A 159 -5.96 9.78 -13.19
CA ARG A 159 -6.33 10.51 -11.96
C ARG A 159 -5.67 9.94 -10.69
N ASN A 160 -4.54 9.32 -10.84
CA ASN A 160 -3.83 8.69 -9.75
C ASN A 160 -2.38 9.15 -9.71
N ASP A 161 -1.95 9.55 -8.54
CA ASP A 161 -0.55 9.73 -8.18
C ASP A 161 -0.08 8.50 -7.40
N TYR A 162 1.16 8.10 -7.62
CA TYR A 162 1.74 6.92 -7.01
C TYR A 162 3.03 7.26 -6.29
N ILE A 163 3.15 6.77 -5.07
CA ILE A 163 4.39 6.63 -4.33
C ILE A 163 4.71 5.14 -4.27
N VAL A 164 5.85 4.73 -4.79
CA VAL A 164 6.26 3.32 -4.83
C VAL A 164 7.59 3.16 -4.12
N PHE A 165 7.62 2.32 -3.09
CA PHE A 165 8.87 1.96 -2.44
C PHE A 165 9.61 0.90 -3.24
N GLY A 166 10.94 1.01 -3.30
CA GLY A 166 11.76 0.09 -4.07
C GLY A 166 11.88 -1.30 -3.43
N ALA A 167 12.42 -2.25 -4.20
CA ALA A 167 12.62 -3.62 -3.73
C ALA A 167 13.50 -3.72 -2.48
N ILE A 168 14.41 -2.76 -2.28
CA ILE A 168 15.26 -2.69 -1.08
C ILE A 168 14.48 -2.42 0.21
N ASP A 169 13.31 -1.79 0.09
CA ASP A 169 12.42 -1.46 1.20
C ASP A 169 11.18 -2.36 1.23
N ALA A 170 11.21 -3.49 0.50
CA ALA A 170 10.13 -4.46 0.45
C ALA A 170 9.87 -5.08 1.85
N ILE A 171 8.60 -5.39 2.10
CA ILE A 171 8.20 -6.08 3.33
C ILE A 171 8.56 -7.58 3.18
N PRO A 172 9.37 -8.14 4.10
CA PRO A 172 9.69 -9.57 4.07
C PRO A 172 8.47 -10.41 4.51
N LEU A 173 8.13 -11.43 3.72
CA LEU A 173 7.04 -12.38 4.00
C LEU A 173 7.47 -13.80 3.68
#